data_61056e8e2b6466980f5b5e971748259e
#
_entry.id   61056e8e2b6466980f5b5e971748259e
#
_cell.length_a   1.000
_cell.length_b   1.000
_cell.length_c   1.000
_cell.angle_alpha   90.00
_cell.angle_beta   90.00
_cell.angle_gamma   90.00
#
_symmetry.space_group_name_H-M   'P 1'
#
loop_
_entity.id
_entity.type
_entity.pdbx_description
1 polymer ?
#
loop_
_entity_poly.entity_id
_entity_poly.type
_entity_poly.pdbx_seq_one_letter_code
_entity_poly.pdbx_strand_id
1 'polypeptide(L)'
;MGVCVFLTTFARYIIINEPMQFFSNIVEAYSWQGISLMALLLTLFFVQFYYYVVSYRRIHRFRLVHRNEKYCENPYISVIVAVRGEDEYFLGSQLHMLLAQQYDVYEVVVVYIGRDIDYYAELQRIRDQRSNMKLTKMSGNGRIYITTKQAYNVGIKSAQYDNLLFITPGAIPATNEWVAYMAHAFERGTIVSGAVAPRFEKDSLSTYLMRMAEFHYSRNHTAMSVNDRIYVDTRSNFGFTCKLYEATRGFNHLNMDIGENDLYIQSITSPRRSAVMLSPKSLVYEDRPSTWGEWLDVVRYNRSTSPSYPSFIGTFQRCEAGSRMLFFVVALAVMVILPLELKIAALAIALIRYMIVLLSTRKSADKFGEKNILLRYWIYDFAGPIIDFIIGIKQSNNSPKAWI
;
A
#
# COMPACT_ATOMS: atom_id res chain seq x y z
N MET A 1 43.60 5.24 14.78
CA MET A 1 44.74 5.97 14.17
C MET A 1 44.76 5.84 12.64
N GLY A 2 44.46 4.66 12.03
CA GLY A 2 44.47 4.47 10.57
C GLY A 2 43.47 5.29 9.75
N VAL A 3 42.26 5.52 10.28
CA VAL A 3 41.19 6.27 9.55
C VAL A 3 41.50 7.78 9.46
N CYS A 4 42.10 8.35 10.48
CA CYS A 4 42.52 9.78 10.44
C CYS A 4 43.69 9.99 9.47
N VAL A 5 44.64 9.07 9.41
CA VAL A 5 45.75 9.12 8.44
C VAL A 5 45.24 8.95 7.00
N PHE A 6 44.28 8.07 6.78
CA PHE A 6 43.66 7.89 5.47
C PHE A 6 42.88 9.15 5.01
N LEU A 7 42.09 9.75 5.87
CA LEU A 7 41.35 10.97 5.56
C LEU A 7 42.23 12.18 5.34
N THR A 8 43.30 12.33 6.11
CA THR A 8 44.26 13.42 5.91
C THR A 8 45.15 13.23 4.70
N THR A 9 45.52 12.01 4.37
CA THR A 9 46.27 11.69 3.14
C THR A 9 45.38 11.85 1.90
N PHE A 10 44.11 11.46 1.99
CA PHE A 10 43.09 11.64 0.95
C PHE A 10 42.79 13.13 0.71
N ALA A 11 42.65 13.93 1.76
CA ALA A 11 42.45 15.39 1.64
C ALA A 11 43.67 16.09 1.07
N ARG A 12 44.89 15.73 1.48
CA ARG A 12 46.12 16.26 0.91
C ARG A 12 46.33 15.90 -0.56
N TYR A 13 45.97 14.69 -0.97
CA TYR A 13 46.08 14.24 -2.35
C TYR A 13 45.13 14.97 -3.32
N ILE A 14 43.91 15.27 -2.85
CA ILE A 14 42.93 16.04 -3.63
C ILE A 14 43.34 17.51 -3.80
N ILE A 15 44.10 18.06 -2.84
CA ILE A 15 44.47 19.49 -2.86
C ILE A 15 45.77 19.77 -3.65
N ILE A 16 46.68 18.81 -3.83
CA ILE A 16 48.06 19.12 -4.22
C ILE A 16 48.47 18.67 -5.61
N ASN A 17 47.98 17.56 -6.22
CA ASN A 17 48.30 17.23 -7.62
C ASN A 17 47.56 16.01 -8.19
N GLU A 18 47.08 16.16 -9.40
CA GLU A 18 46.73 15.18 -10.44
C GLU A 18 45.69 14.13 -10.12
N PRO A 19 44.40 14.43 -10.36
CA PRO A 19 43.33 13.45 -10.26
C PRO A 19 43.58 12.19 -11.10
N MET A 20 44.31 12.28 -12.22
CA MET A 20 44.63 11.12 -13.05
C MET A 20 45.58 10.13 -12.38
N GLN A 21 46.59 10.62 -11.64
CA GLN A 21 47.56 9.75 -10.95
C GLN A 21 46.96 9.03 -9.75
N PHE A 22 46.02 9.67 -9.08
CA PHE A 22 45.21 9.04 -8.03
C PHE A 22 44.37 7.88 -8.57
N PHE A 23 43.67 8.10 -9.69
CA PHE A 23 42.87 7.03 -10.34
C PHE A 23 43.73 5.90 -10.84
N SER A 24 44.92 6.17 -11.46
CA SER A 24 45.82 5.11 -11.91
C SER A 24 46.33 4.24 -10.76
N ASN A 25 46.69 4.83 -9.63
CA ASN A 25 47.17 4.10 -8.46
C ASN A 25 46.06 3.22 -7.82
N ILE A 26 44.80 3.70 -7.82
CA ILE A 26 43.67 2.89 -7.37
C ILE A 26 43.42 1.73 -8.34
N VAL A 27 43.49 1.95 -9.64
CA VAL A 27 43.30 0.90 -10.64
C VAL A 27 44.38 -0.16 -10.58
N GLU A 28 45.64 0.24 -10.39
CA GLU A 28 46.76 -0.71 -10.17
C GLU A 28 46.57 -1.52 -8.87
N ALA A 29 46.12 -0.89 -7.81
CA ALA A 29 45.94 -1.55 -6.50
C ALA A 29 44.74 -2.53 -6.49
N TYR A 30 43.63 -2.21 -7.17
CA TYR A 30 42.35 -2.92 -6.96
C TYR A 30 41.76 -3.56 -8.22
N SER A 31 42.36 -3.45 -9.37
CA SER A 31 41.85 -3.84 -10.68
C SER A 31 40.57 -3.08 -11.13
N TRP A 32 40.33 -2.96 -12.41
CA TRP A 32 39.11 -2.33 -12.97
C TRP A 32 37.83 -3.05 -12.53
N GLN A 33 37.89 -4.37 -12.38
CA GLN A 33 36.74 -5.18 -11.94
C GLN A 33 36.35 -4.87 -10.50
N GLY A 34 37.34 -4.73 -9.61
CA GLY A 34 37.08 -4.40 -8.21
C GLY A 34 36.47 -3.02 -8.04
N ILE A 35 36.98 -2.04 -8.76
CA ILE A 35 36.47 -0.66 -8.76
C ILE A 35 35.03 -0.63 -9.30
N SER A 36 34.75 -1.33 -10.41
CA SER A 36 33.43 -1.39 -11.01
C SER A 36 32.39 -2.03 -10.10
N LEU A 37 32.74 -3.11 -9.41
CA LEU A 37 31.84 -3.77 -8.43
C LEU A 37 31.56 -2.88 -7.24
N MET A 38 32.56 -2.17 -6.70
CA MET A 38 32.36 -1.24 -5.59
C MET A 38 31.54 -0.02 -6.01
N ALA A 39 31.77 0.54 -7.21
CA ALA A 39 30.98 1.61 -7.76
C ALA A 39 29.50 1.21 -7.95
N LEU A 40 29.26 -0.01 -8.44
CA LEU A 40 27.92 -0.56 -8.59
C LEU A 40 27.25 -0.74 -7.21
N LEU A 41 27.98 -1.29 -6.22
CA LEU A 41 27.47 -1.46 -4.86
C LEU A 41 27.05 -0.12 -4.24
N LEU A 42 27.87 0.91 -4.39
CA LEU A 42 27.58 2.26 -3.93
C LEU A 42 26.37 2.87 -4.67
N THR A 43 26.27 2.68 -5.97
CA THR A 43 25.11 3.13 -6.76
C THR A 43 23.81 2.50 -6.23
N LEU A 44 23.82 1.19 -6.02
CA LEU A 44 22.68 0.46 -5.48
C LEU A 44 22.35 0.90 -4.04
N PHE A 45 23.38 1.19 -3.23
CA PHE A 45 23.19 1.77 -1.91
C PHE A 45 22.47 3.12 -1.98
N PHE A 46 22.88 4.03 -2.88
CA PHE A 46 22.23 5.33 -3.02
C PHE A 46 20.80 5.23 -3.57
N VAL A 47 20.52 4.27 -4.47
CA VAL A 47 19.15 3.99 -4.90
C VAL A 47 18.29 3.56 -3.70
N GLN A 48 18.77 2.64 -2.86
CA GLN A 48 18.07 2.21 -1.64
C GLN A 48 17.94 3.37 -0.64
N PHE A 49 18.98 4.18 -0.47
CA PHE A 49 18.94 5.38 0.37
C PHE A 49 17.83 6.33 -0.06
N TYR A 50 17.67 6.56 -1.37
CA TYR A 50 16.59 7.39 -1.90
C TYR A 50 15.21 6.86 -1.48
N TYR A 51 14.94 5.56 -1.63
CA TYR A 51 13.65 4.98 -1.21
C TYR A 51 13.42 5.14 0.29
N TYR A 52 14.36 4.70 1.10
CA TYR A 52 14.15 4.59 2.55
C TYR A 52 14.28 5.92 3.31
N VAL A 53 15.06 6.86 2.80
CA VAL A 53 15.27 8.17 3.46
C VAL A 53 14.47 9.28 2.81
N VAL A 54 14.36 9.31 1.47
CA VAL A 54 13.71 10.41 0.76
C VAL A 54 12.25 10.09 0.48
N SER A 55 11.97 8.98 -0.23
CA SER A 55 10.63 8.65 -0.70
C SER A 55 9.67 8.39 0.47
N TYR A 56 10.09 7.62 1.49
CA TYR A 56 9.23 7.32 2.65
C TYR A 56 9.19 8.43 3.71
N ARG A 57 9.95 9.51 3.53
CA ARG A 57 10.03 10.60 4.51
C ARG A 57 8.68 11.23 4.85
N ARG A 58 7.81 11.40 3.85
CA ARG A 58 6.48 11.97 4.07
C ARG A 58 5.58 11.04 4.88
N ILE A 59 5.68 9.72 4.69
CA ILE A 59 5.00 8.73 5.56
C ILE A 59 5.48 8.90 7.00
N HIS A 60 6.79 8.93 7.22
CA HIS A 60 7.38 9.05 8.57
C HIS A 60 6.97 10.35 9.27
N ARG A 61 6.82 11.43 8.51
CA ARG A 61 6.45 12.76 9.00
C ARG A 61 4.95 13.03 9.01
N PHE A 62 4.15 12.08 8.55
CA PHE A 62 2.71 12.24 8.60
C PHE A 62 2.25 12.49 10.04
N ARG A 63 1.56 13.59 10.25
CA ARG A 63 0.92 13.96 11.51
C ARG A 63 -0.51 14.33 11.24
N LEU A 64 -1.41 13.83 12.06
CA LEU A 64 -2.77 14.34 12.13
C LEU A 64 -2.67 15.77 12.67
N VAL A 65 -3.07 16.73 11.88
CA VAL A 65 -3.27 18.09 12.38
C VAL A 65 -4.62 18.04 13.06
N HIS A 66 -4.66 18.26 14.37
CA HIS A 66 -5.91 18.37 15.11
C HIS A 66 -6.74 19.50 14.50
N ARG A 67 -7.99 19.18 14.25
CA ARG A 67 -8.96 20.15 13.74
C ARG A 67 -9.15 21.26 14.77
N ASN A 68 -9.25 22.47 14.31
CA ASN A 68 -9.71 23.58 15.13
C ASN A 68 -11.25 23.50 15.14
N GLU A 69 -11.84 22.82 16.11
CA GLU A 69 -13.27 22.49 16.24
C GLU A 69 -14.20 23.71 16.10
N LYS A 70 -13.66 24.91 16.18
CA LYS A 70 -14.38 26.17 16.18
C LYS A 70 -14.93 26.63 14.82
N TYR A 71 -14.46 26.06 13.70
CA TYR A 71 -14.71 26.66 12.37
C TYR A 71 -15.12 25.69 11.25
N CYS A 72 -15.28 24.40 11.50
CA CYS A 72 -15.63 23.45 10.44
C CYS A 72 -16.80 22.54 10.86
N GLU A 73 -17.80 22.43 10.01
CA GLU A 73 -18.84 21.41 10.14
C GLU A 73 -18.24 20.02 9.88
N ASN A 74 -18.69 19.00 10.62
CA ASN A 74 -18.28 17.63 10.41
C ASN A 74 -18.72 17.14 9.02
N PRO A 75 -17.83 16.63 8.14
CA PRO A 75 -18.25 16.09 6.85
C PRO A 75 -19.24 14.94 7.05
N TYR A 76 -20.37 14.97 6.38
CA TYR A 76 -21.34 13.87 6.43
C TYR A 76 -20.83 12.72 5.56
N ILE A 77 -20.92 11.48 6.05
CA ILE A 77 -20.30 10.31 5.42
C ILE A 77 -21.35 9.25 5.08
N SER A 78 -21.33 8.75 3.85
CA SER A 78 -22.03 7.51 3.46
C SER A 78 -21.02 6.39 3.29
N VAL A 79 -21.07 5.39 4.17
CA VAL A 79 -20.24 4.17 4.08
C VAL A 79 -20.95 3.17 3.17
N ILE A 80 -20.34 2.79 2.06
CA ILE A 80 -20.92 1.88 1.07
C ILE A 80 -20.24 0.51 1.16
N VAL A 81 -21.06 -0.52 1.28
CA VAL A 81 -20.62 -1.91 1.28
C VAL A 81 -21.51 -2.76 0.37
N ALA A 82 -20.89 -3.53 -0.54
CA ALA A 82 -21.59 -4.44 -1.45
C ALA A 82 -21.39 -5.89 -0.99
N VAL A 83 -22.46 -6.52 -0.55
CA VAL A 83 -22.44 -7.88 0.01
C VAL A 83 -23.03 -8.85 -1.00
N ARG A 84 -22.32 -9.94 -1.28
CA ARG A 84 -22.72 -10.97 -2.25
C ARG A 84 -23.07 -12.27 -1.57
N GLY A 85 -24.27 -12.76 -1.83
CA GLY A 85 -24.75 -14.02 -1.27
C GLY A 85 -24.96 -13.94 0.24
N GLU A 86 -24.87 -15.07 0.90
CA GLU A 86 -25.01 -15.22 2.35
C GLU A 86 -23.63 -15.08 3.00
N ASP A 87 -23.34 -13.93 3.59
CA ASP A 87 -22.13 -13.67 4.33
C ASP A 87 -22.46 -13.54 5.82
N GLU A 88 -22.36 -14.65 6.54
CA GLU A 88 -22.66 -14.72 7.97
C GLU A 88 -21.73 -13.84 8.79
N TYR A 89 -20.47 -13.73 8.38
CA TYR A 89 -19.51 -12.88 9.06
C TYR A 89 -19.84 -11.40 8.94
N PHE A 90 -20.25 -10.98 7.74
CA PHE A 90 -20.75 -9.62 7.52
C PHE A 90 -21.95 -9.34 8.42
N LEU A 91 -22.94 -10.21 8.40
CA LEU A 91 -24.20 -10.06 9.15
C LEU A 91 -23.97 -10.06 10.65
N GLY A 92 -23.23 -11.03 11.18
CA GLY A 92 -23.06 -11.25 12.61
C GLY A 92 -22.00 -10.34 13.27
N SER A 93 -21.08 -9.78 12.50
CA SER A 93 -19.94 -9.02 13.07
C SER A 93 -19.71 -7.68 12.38
N GLN A 94 -19.35 -7.68 11.10
CA GLN A 94 -18.89 -6.48 10.42
C GLN A 94 -19.95 -5.38 10.35
N LEU A 95 -21.20 -5.72 10.02
CA LEU A 95 -22.30 -4.77 9.93
C LEU A 95 -22.53 -4.05 11.27
N HIS A 96 -22.49 -4.79 12.38
CA HIS A 96 -22.63 -4.20 13.70
C HIS A 96 -21.49 -3.22 14.04
N MET A 97 -20.25 -3.54 13.67
CA MET A 97 -19.11 -2.65 13.85
C MET A 97 -19.22 -1.38 12.99
N LEU A 98 -19.73 -1.48 11.78
CA LEU A 98 -19.97 -0.34 10.89
C LEU A 98 -21.09 0.57 11.43
N LEU A 99 -22.14 0.00 12.00
CA LEU A 99 -23.27 0.73 12.58
C LEU A 99 -22.97 1.35 13.96
N ALA A 100 -21.87 0.91 14.61
CA ALA A 100 -21.45 1.36 15.95
C ALA A 100 -20.28 2.37 15.91
N GLN A 101 -20.03 3.01 14.78
CA GLN A 101 -18.97 4.00 14.68
C GLN A 101 -19.30 5.26 15.50
N GLN A 102 -18.28 5.82 16.16
CA GLN A 102 -18.38 7.05 16.95
C GLN A 102 -18.20 8.27 16.01
N TYR A 103 -19.29 8.61 15.33
CA TYR A 103 -19.35 9.77 14.46
C TYR A 103 -20.79 10.29 14.40
N ASP A 104 -20.95 11.63 14.42
CA ASP A 104 -22.28 12.24 14.62
C ASP A 104 -23.23 12.02 13.45
N VAL A 105 -22.74 12.23 12.21
CA VAL A 105 -23.59 12.16 11.02
C VAL A 105 -22.98 11.26 9.96
N TYR A 106 -23.38 10.01 9.96
CA TYR A 106 -23.03 9.04 8.94
C TYR A 106 -24.17 8.04 8.72
N GLU A 107 -24.11 7.38 7.57
CA GLU A 107 -24.98 6.25 7.25
C GLU A 107 -24.16 5.09 6.70
N VAL A 108 -24.72 3.88 6.79
CA VAL A 108 -24.19 2.68 6.17
C VAL A 108 -25.16 2.23 5.08
N VAL A 109 -24.71 2.26 3.83
CA VAL A 109 -25.47 1.86 2.65
C VAL A 109 -25.05 0.44 2.27
N VAL A 110 -25.89 -0.54 2.57
CA VAL A 110 -25.68 -1.94 2.23
C VAL A 110 -26.35 -2.26 0.91
N VAL A 111 -25.56 -2.71 -0.07
CA VAL A 111 -26.06 -3.21 -1.36
C VAL A 111 -25.96 -4.72 -1.35
N TYR A 112 -27.08 -5.39 -1.18
CA TYR A 112 -27.17 -6.86 -1.18
C TYR A 112 -27.31 -7.40 -2.60
N ILE A 113 -26.38 -8.25 -2.99
CA ILE A 113 -26.36 -8.93 -4.30
C ILE A 113 -26.67 -10.41 -4.06
N GLY A 114 -27.94 -10.77 -4.10
CA GLY A 114 -28.35 -12.14 -3.81
C GLY A 114 -29.83 -12.38 -3.98
N ARG A 115 -30.23 -13.65 -3.82
CA ARG A 115 -31.61 -14.11 -3.97
C ARG A 115 -32.18 -14.68 -2.67
N ASP A 116 -31.30 -14.97 -1.71
CA ASP A 116 -31.73 -15.53 -0.45
C ASP A 116 -32.71 -14.60 0.25
N ILE A 117 -33.84 -15.18 0.66
CA ILE A 117 -34.97 -14.42 1.25
C ILE A 117 -34.74 -14.24 2.74
N ASP A 118 -34.24 -15.26 3.40
CA ASP A 118 -34.06 -15.26 4.85
C ASP A 118 -32.91 -14.34 5.26
N TYR A 119 -31.78 -14.40 4.55
CA TYR A 119 -30.65 -13.47 4.73
C TYR A 119 -31.08 -12.03 4.48
N TYR A 120 -31.86 -11.78 3.41
CA TYR A 120 -32.36 -10.44 3.12
C TYR A 120 -33.35 -9.95 4.18
N ALA A 121 -34.22 -10.81 4.68
CA ALA A 121 -35.16 -10.48 5.75
C ALA A 121 -34.41 -10.10 7.06
N GLU A 122 -33.29 -10.77 7.37
CA GLU A 122 -32.48 -10.42 8.51
C GLU A 122 -31.80 -9.05 8.34
N LEU A 123 -31.27 -8.75 7.15
CA LEU A 123 -30.77 -7.41 6.83
C LEU A 123 -31.86 -6.32 6.97
N GLN A 124 -33.11 -6.63 6.54
CA GLN A 124 -34.24 -5.73 6.72
C GLN A 124 -34.55 -5.50 8.19
N ARG A 125 -34.54 -6.55 9.00
CA ARG A 125 -34.77 -6.46 10.45
C ARG A 125 -33.76 -5.56 11.14
N ILE A 126 -32.46 -5.67 10.77
CA ILE A 126 -31.41 -4.79 11.30
C ILE A 126 -31.62 -3.34 10.84
N ARG A 127 -31.95 -3.14 9.56
CA ARG A 127 -32.24 -1.80 9.03
C ARG A 127 -33.39 -1.12 9.78
N ASP A 128 -34.45 -1.85 10.08
CA ASP A 128 -35.63 -1.29 10.74
C ASP A 128 -35.34 -0.90 12.21
N GLN A 129 -34.29 -1.45 12.80
CA GLN A 129 -33.81 -1.11 14.14
C GLN A 129 -32.75 0.01 14.16
N ARG A 130 -32.22 0.42 13.00
CA ARG A 130 -31.08 1.35 12.88
C ARG A 130 -31.37 2.48 11.90
N SER A 131 -31.52 3.70 12.42
CA SER A 131 -31.81 4.89 11.61
C SER A 131 -30.68 5.28 10.63
N ASN A 132 -29.44 4.84 10.93
CA ASN A 132 -28.27 5.11 10.11
C ASN A 132 -27.94 3.98 9.10
N MET A 133 -28.92 3.11 8.79
CA MET A 133 -28.72 2.05 7.80
C MET A 133 -29.67 2.19 6.62
N LYS A 134 -29.14 2.11 5.41
CA LYS A 134 -29.89 1.95 4.15
C LYS A 134 -29.60 0.59 3.55
N LEU A 135 -30.61 -0.02 2.96
CA LEU A 135 -30.51 -1.34 2.33
C LEU A 135 -31.10 -1.30 0.93
N THR A 136 -30.33 -1.74 -0.04
CA THR A 136 -30.75 -1.90 -1.43
C THR A 136 -30.49 -3.31 -1.91
N LYS A 137 -31.46 -3.95 -2.59
CA LYS A 137 -31.32 -5.30 -3.14
C LYS A 137 -31.06 -5.24 -4.64
N MET A 138 -30.09 -6.00 -5.10
CA MET A 138 -29.82 -6.28 -6.50
C MET A 138 -29.99 -7.77 -6.77
N SER A 139 -30.88 -8.13 -7.69
CA SER A 139 -31.12 -9.53 -8.08
C SER A 139 -30.81 -9.69 -9.56
N GLY A 140 -29.77 -10.46 -9.89
CA GLY A 140 -29.46 -10.82 -11.27
C GLY A 140 -30.43 -11.89 -11.81
N ASN A 141 -30.73 -11.87 -13.10
CA ASN A 141 -31.61 -12.84 -13.77
C ASN A 141 -30.91 -14.19 -14.10
N GLY A 142 -30.02 -14.68 -13.24
CA GLY A 142 -29.33 -15.98 -13.42
C GLY A 142 -28.31 -16.02 -14.58
N ARG A 143 -28.50 -15.20 -15.60
CA ARG A 143 -27.61 -15.09 -16.79
C ARG A 143 -26.69 -13.87 -16.72
N ILE A 144 -26.95 -12.91 -15.83
CA ILE A 144 -26.20 -11.66 -15.71
C ILE A 144 -25.46 -11.68 -14.39
N TYR A 145 -24.13 -11.64 -14.46
CA TYR A 145 -23.28 -11.47 -13.30
C TYR A 145 -23.23 -9.96 -12.94
N ILE A 146 -23.64 -9.64 -11.71
CA ILE A 146 -23.58 -8.28 -11.20
C ILE A 146 -22.16 -8.02 -10.67
N THR A 147 -21.45 -7.08 -11.25
CA THR A 147 -20.10 -6.71 -10.81
C THR A 147 -20.13 -5.85 -9.53
N THR A 148 -19.02 -5.81 -8.78
CA THR A 148 -18.86 -4.89 -7.62
C THR A 148 -19.04 -3.45 -8.05
N LYS A 149 -18.54 -3.07 -9.22
CA LYS A 149 -18.69 -1.75 -9.82
C LYS A 149 -20.17 -1.36 -10.02
N GLN A 150 -21.00 -2.28 -10.50
CA GLN A 150 -22.44 -2.04 -10.64
C GLN A 150 -23.12 -1.89 -9.27
N ALA A 151 -22.73 -2.70 -8.30
CA ALA A 151 -23.24 -2.58 -6.94
C ALA A 151 -22.84 -1.26 -6.27
N TYR A 152 -21.58 -0.85 -6.44
CA TYR A 152 -21.15 0.47 -5.95
C TYR A 152 -21.91 1.62 -6.63
N ASN A 153 -22.19 1.53 -7.94
CA ASN A 153 -23.00 2.55 -8.62
C ASN A 153 -24.42 2.66 -8.02
N VAL A 154 -25.03 1.53 -7.65
CA VAL A 154 -26.32 1.52 -6.96
C VAL A 154 -26.18 2.09 -5.55
N GLY A 155 -25.14 1.71 -4.81
CA GLY A 155 -24.84 2.26 -3.48
C GLY A 155 -24.63 3.77 -3.48
N ILE A 156 -23.86 4.29 -4.45
CA ILE A 156 -23.63 5.73 -4.63
C ILE A 156 -24.95 6.48 -4.88
N LYS A 157 -25.80 5.94 -5.75
CA LYS A 157 -27.12 6.55 -6.02
C LYS A 157 -28.09 6.48 -4.84
N SER A 158 -27.90 5.53 -3.95
CA SER A 158 -28.71 5.38 -2.72
C SER A 158 -28.17 6.21 -1.56
N ALA A 159 -26.94 6.68 -1.66
CA ALA A 159 -26.27 7.47 -0.62
C ALA A 159 -26.92 8.84 -0.46
N GLN A 160 -27.03 9.31 0.77
CA GLN A 160 -27.59 10.62 1.11
C GLN A 160 -26.52 11.72 1.12
N TYR A 161 -25.28 11.35 1.45
CA TYR A 161 -24.20 12.30 1.69
C TYR A 161 -23.17 12.31 0.57
N ASP A 162 -22.54 13.46 0.37
CA ASP A 162 -21.57 13.67 -0.72
C ASP A 162 -20.26 12.89 -0.53
N ASN A 163 -19.81 12.70 0.73
CA ASN A 163 -18.56 11.98 0.99
C ASN A 163 -18.83 10.47 1.10
N LEU A 164 -18.33 9.72 0.14
CA LEU A 164 -18.55 8.29 -0.01
C LEU A 164 -17.31 7.54 0.47
N LEU A 165 -17.47 6.63 1.40
CA LEU A 165 -16.42 5.78 1.94
C LEU A 165 -16.72 4.32 1.62
N PHE A 166 -15.76 3.59 1.05
CA PHE A 166 -15.95 2.22 0.59
C PHE A 166 -15.20 1.24 1.47
N ILE A 167 -15.89 0.14 1.80
CA ILE A 167 -15.34 -0.99 2.53
C ILE A 167 -15.87 -2.30 1.94
N THR A 168 -15.02 -3.33 1.84
CA THR A 168 -15.42 -4.64 1.33
C THR A 168 -15.94 -5.54 2.46
N PRO A 169 -16.80 -6.51 2.16
CA PRO A 169 -17.15 -7.58 3.09
C PRO A 169 -15.89 -8.29 3.61
N GLY A 170 -15.89 -8.66 4.90
CA GLY A 170 -14.74 -9.26 5.56
C GLY A 170 -13.67 -8.28 6.06
N ALA A 171 -13.73 -7.03 5.63
CA ALA A 171 -12.80 -5.98 6.10
C ALA A 171 -13.31 -5.30 7.37
N ILE A 172 -12.48 -5.19 8.40
CA ILE A 172 -12.87 -4.71 9.73
C ILE A 172 -12.12 -3.44 10.08
N PRO A 173 -12.82 -2.34 10.41
CA PRO A 173 -12.19 -1.17 11.00
C PRO A 173 -11.44 -1.51 12.31
N ALA A 174 -10.24 -0.97 12.47
CA ALA A 174 -9.44 -1.20 13.68
C ALA A 174 -10.09 -0.64 14.95
N THR A 175 -10.90 0.39 14.82
CA THR A 175 -11.59 1.05 15.93
C THR A 175 -12.97 1.55 15.51
N ASN A 176 -13.79 1.91 16.50
CA ASN A 176 -15.06 2.61 16.29
C ASN A 176 -14.91 4.11 15.93
N GLU A 177 -13.68 4.63 15.87
CA GLU A 177 -13.38 6.00 15.43
C GLU A 177 -12.99 6.07 13.92
N TRP A 178 -13.04 4.95 13.20
CA TRP A 178 -12.57 4.87 11.81
C TRP A 178 -13.26 5.88 10.89
N VAL A 179 -14.58 6.01 10.97
CA VAL A 179 -15.33 6.99 10.17
C VAL A 179 -14.87 8.42 10.49
N ALA A 180 -14.64 8.75 11.76
CA ALA A 180 -14.17 10.07 12.17
C ALA A 180 -12.80 10.43 11.57
N TYR A 181 -11.86 9.47 11.57
CA TYR A 181 -10.54 9.67 10.95
C TYR A 181 -10.64 9.84 9.44
N MET A 182 -11.47 9.05 8.76
CA MET A 182 -11.66 9.15 7.31
C MET A 182 -12.42 10.43 6.93
N ALA A 183 -13.38 10.86 7.73
CA ALA A 183 -14.04 12.16 7.57
C ALA A 183 -13.05 13.32 7.63
N HIS A 184 -12.10 13.28 8.57
CA HIS A 184 -11.03 14.26 8.65
C HIS A 184 -10.11 14.28 7.40
N ALA A 185 -9.97 13.16 6.69
CA ALA A 185 -9.27 13.15 5.41
C ALA A 185 -10.06 13.88 4.31
N PHE A 186 -11.40 13.78 4.30
CA PHE A 186 -12.25 14.50 3.36
C PHE A 186 -12.20 16.03 3.51
N GLU A 187 -11.82 16.56 4.65
CA GLU A 187 -11.56 18.01 4.83
C GLU A 187 -10.36 18.48 3.99
N ARG A 188 -9.48 17.57 3.55
CA ARG A 188 -8.24 17.88 2.84
C ARG A 188 -8.28 17.51 1.37
N GLY A 189 -9.18 16.63 0.98
CA GLY A 189 -9.26 16.18 -0.40
C GLY A 189 -10.60 15.53 -0.72
N THR A 190 -10.98 15.60 -1.99
CA THR A 190 -12.19 14.96 -2.52
C THR A 190 -11.99 13.48 -2.83
N ILE A 191 -10.76 13.00 -2.74
CA ILE A 191 -10.37 11.60 -2.84
C ILE A 191 -9.58 11.25 -1.58
N VAL A 192 -9.98 10.21 -0.87
CA VAL A 192 -9.34 9.80 0.38
C VAL A 192 -8.90 8.33 0.31
N SER A 193 -7.76 8.04 0.92
CA SER A 193 -7.24 6.69 1.04
C SER A 193 -6.73 6.45 2.46
N GLY A 194 -7.12 5.35 3.06
CA GLY A 194 -6.60 4.86 4.33
C GLY A 194 -5.74 3.61 4.14
N ALA A 195 -5.00 3.23 5.17
CA ALA A 195 -4.20 2.02 5.13
C ALA A 195 -5.05 0.77 5.43
N VAL A 196 -4.67 -0.35 4.79
CA VAL A 196 -5.21 -1.68 5.06
C VAL A 196 -4.08 -2.57 5.54
N ALA A 197 -4.33 -3.36 6.58
CA ALA A 197 -3.37 -4.30 7.14
C ALA A 197 -3.90 -5.73 7.04
N PRO A 198 -3.08 -6.70 6.61
CA PRO A 198 -3.48 -8.10 6.54
C PRO A 198 -3.53 -8.71 7.94
N ARG A 199 -4.55 -9.53 8.20
CA ARG A 199 -4.68 -10.33 9.42
C ARG A 199 -4.62 -11.81 9.06
N PHE A 200 -3.73 -12.54 9.72
CA PHE A 200 -3.55 -13.97 9.55
C PHE A 200 -3.97 -14.69 10.82
N GLU A 201 -4.68 -15.79 10.68
CA GLU A 201 -5.12 -16.62 11.81
C GLU A 201 -3.93 -17.27 12.52
N LYS A 202 -2.91 -17.70 11.75
CA LYS A 202 -1.72 -18.38 12.29
C LYS A 202 -0.52 -17.45 12.28
N ASP A 203 0.29 -17.47 13.33
CA ASP A 203 1.58 -16.80 13.37
C ASP A 203 2.71 -17.81 13.09
N SER A 204 3.32 -17.68 11.92
CA SER A 204 4.40 -18.52 11.42
C SER A 204 5.41 -17.67 10.65
N LEU A 205 6.57 -18.24 10.30
CA LEU A 205 7.52 -17.55 9.44
C LEU A 205 6.91 -17.25 8.05
N SER A 206 6.10 -18.16 7.53
CA SER A 206 5.41 -18.00 6.25
C SER A 206 4.45 -16.81 6.28
N THR A 207 3.55 -16.75 7.26
CA THR A 207 2.60 -15.64 7.41
C THR A 207 3.29 -14.32 7.76
N TYR A 208 4.41 -14.36 8.47
CA TYR A 208 5.27 -13.19 8.67
C TYR A 208 5.80 -12.64 7.33
N LEU A 209 6.32 -13.50 6.45
CA LEU A 209 6.82 -13.09 5.14
C LEU A 209 5.71 -12.53 4.25
N MET A 210 4.54 -13.16 4.24
CA MET A 210 3.35 -12.69 3.52
C MET A 210 2.91 -11.31 4.03
N ARG A 211 2.83 -11.12 5.34
CA ARG A 211 2.49 -9.84 5.99
C ARG A 211 3.48 -8.76 5.59
N MET A 212 4.77 -9.07 5.63
CA MET A 212 5.80 -8.12 5.23
C MET A 212 5.73 -7.75 3.75
N ALA A 213 5.38 -8.69 2.87
CA ALA A 213 5.21 -8.42 1.45
C ALA A 213 4.03 -7.46 1.19
N GLU A 214 2.89 -7.66 1.85
CA GLU A 214 1.75 -6.73 1.75
C GLU A 214 2.06 -5.37 2.38
N PHE A 215 2.69 -5.35 3.57
CA PHE A 215 3.13 -4.10 4.20
C PHE A 215 4.08 -3.31 3.31
N HIS A 216 5.08 -3.97 2.71
CA HIS A 216 6.05 -3.30 1.84
C HIS A 216 5.38 -2.74 0.58
N TYR A 217 4.49 -3.51 -0.01
CA TYR A 217 3.68 -3.09 -1.15
C TYR A 217 2.82 -1.86 -0.79
N SER A 218 2.03 -1.91 0.28
CA SER A 218 1.20 -0.79 0.76
C SER A 218 2.05 0.44 1.10
N ARG A 219 3.24 0.27 1.69
CA ARG A 219 4.17 1.36 1.96
C ARG A 219 4.64 2.05 0.68
N ASN A 220 4.99 1.29 -0.37
CA ASN A 220 5.39 1.84 -1.66
C ASN A 220 4.27 2.67 -2.30
N HIS A 221 3.06 2.15 -2.30
CA HIS A 221 1.88 2.85 -2.80
C HIS A 221 1.60 4.13 -2.02
N THR A 222 1.58 4.02 -0.70
CA THR A 222 1.37 5.18 0.18
C THR A 222 2.43 6.24 -0.01
N ALA A 223 3.71 5.86 -0.21
CA ALA A 223 4.78 6.81 -0.49
C ALA A 223 4.53 7.61 -1.77
N MET A 224 4.00 6.97 -2.80
CA MET A 224 3.59 7.67 -4.03
C MET A 224 2.39 8.58 -3.76
N SER A 225 1.40 8.08 -3.04
CA SER A 225 0.17 8.81 -2.72
C SER A 225 0.44 10.08 -1.92
N VAL A 226 1.25 10.03 -0.87
CA VAL A 226 1.61 11.23 -0.08
C VAL A 226 2.54 12.20 -0.82
N ASN A 227 3.08 11.81 -1.98
CA ASN A 227 3.89 12.63 -2.88
C ASN A 227 3.07 13.15 -4.09
N ASP A 228 1.76 13.29 -3.95
CA ASP A 228 0.83 13.83 -4.94
C ASP A 228 0.71 13.00 -6.23
N ARG A 229 1.10 11.72 -6.19
CA ARG A 229 0.95 10.75 -7.28
C ARG A 229 0.03 9.62 -6.84
N ILE A 230 -1.21 9.98 -6.55
CA ILE A 230 -2.14 9.10 -5.87
C ILE A 230 -2.68 8.06 -6.81
N TYR A 231 -2.64 6.84 -6.31
CA TYR A 231 -3.57 5.81 -6.67
C TYR A 231 -3.89 4.98 -5.42
N VAL A 232 -5.05 4.39 -5.41
CA VAL A 232 -5.48 3.53 -4.31
C VAL A 232 -5.18 2.09 -4.71
N ASP A 233 -4.51 1.36 -3.85
CA ASP A 233 -4.13 -0.03 -4.07
C ASP A 233 -5.03 -1.02 -3.30
N THR A 234 -5.94 -0.50 -2.50
CA THR A 234 -6.80 -1.30 -1.65
C THR A 234 -8.24 -1.30 -2.13
N ARG A 235 -8.94 -2.41 -1.93
CA ARG A 235 -10.38 -2.52 -2.20
C ARG A 235 -11.24 -2.07 -1.04
N SER A 236 -10.61 -1.87 0.11
CA SER A 236 -11.20 -1.34 1.33
C SER A 236 -10.49 -0.08 1.76
N ASN A 237 -11.16 0.77 2.53
CA ASN A 237 -10.59 1.97 3.13
C ASN A 237 -10.19 3.07 2.13
N PHE A 238 -11.05 3.34 1.17
CA PHE A 238 -10.91 4.47 0.25
C PHE A 238 -12.24 5.19 0.09
N GLY A 239 -12.20 6.41 -0.45
CA GLY A 239 -13.40 7.17 -0.70
C GLY A 239 -13.21 8.31 -1.68
N PHE A 240 -14.33 8.84 -2.17
CA PHE A 240 -14.38 10.03 -3.01
C PHE A 240 -15.74 10.73 -2.85
N THR A 241 -15.84 11.97 -3.34
CA THR A 241 -17.11 12.69 -3.27
C THR A 241 -18.05 12.31 -4.42
N CYS A 242 -19.37 12.27 -4.13
CA CYS A 242 -20.41 12.02 -5.14
C CYS A 242 -20.34 13.05 -6.28
N LYS A 243 -20.13 14.32 -5.95
CA LYS A 243 -19.94 15.39 -6.94
C LYS A 243 -18.79 15.10 -7.91
N LEU A 244 -17.65 14.58 -7.40
CA LEU A 244 -16.53 14.20 -8.25
C LEU A 244 -16.90 13.02 -9.13
N TYR A 245 -17.61 12.03 -8.58
CA TYR A 245 -18.08 10.85 -9.32
C TYR A 245 -18.99 11.24 -10.49
N GLU A 246 -19.95 12.13 -10.26
CA GLU A 246 -20.87 12.63 -11.29
C GLU A 246 -20.13 13.46 -12.36
N ALA A 247 -19.27 14.37 -11.94
CA ALA A 247 -18.48 15.22 -12.84
C ALA A 247 -17.57 14.41 -13.78
N THR A 248 -17.14 13.23 -13.37
CA THR A 248 -16.29 12.32 -14.16
C THR A 248 -17.05 11.22 -14.89
N ARG A 249 -18.38 11.28 -14.92
CA ARG A 249 -19.28 10.28 -15.51
C ARG A 249 -19.17 8.89 -14.86
N GLY A 250 -18.70 8.84 -13.61
CA GLY A 250 -18.60 7.63 -12.82
C GLY A 250 -17.71 6.56 -13.44
N PHE A 251 -18.08 5.30 -13.28
CA PHE A 251 -17.31 4.15 -13.78
C PHE A 251 -17.47 3.87 -15.28
N ASN A 252 -18.17 4.72 -16.04
CA ASN A 252 -18.51 4.43 -17.43
C ASN A 252 -17.33 4.30 -18.40
N HIS A 253 -16.16 4.87 -18.03
CA HIS A 253 -14.95 4.77 -18.85
C HIS A 253 -14.13 3.50 -18.58
N LEU A 254 -14.53 2.68 -17.61
CA LEU A 254 -13.86 1.42 -17.29
C LEU A 254 -14.51 0.26 -18.07
N ASN A 255 -13.85 -0.17 -19.12
CA ASN A 255 -14.27 -1.34 -19.91
C ASN A 255 -13.89 -2.69 -19.26
N MET A 256 -13.73 -2.71 -17.93
CA MET A 256 -13.33 -3.89 -17.16
C MET A 256 -14.33 -4.11 -16.02
N ASP A 257 -14.50 -5.36 -15.60
CA ASP A 257 -15.39 -5.71 -14.48
C ASP A 257 -14.84 -5.25 -13.12
N ILE A 258 -13.56 -4.94 -13.05
CA ILE A 258 -12.80 -4.50 -11.86
C ILE A 258 -12.11 -3.16 -12.14
N GLY A 259 -11.53 -2.54 -11.13
CA GLY A 259 -10.77 -1.28 -11.24
C GLY A 259 -11.51 -0.06 -10.68
N GLU A 260 -12.58 -0.29 -9.96
CA GLU A 260 -13.37 0.74 -9.29
C GLU A 260 -12.61 1.51 -8.22
N ASN A 261 -11.60 0.89 -7.61
CA ASN A 261 -10.81 1.46 -6.53
C ASN A 261 -9.47 2.04 -6.98
N ASP A 262 -8.83 1.44 -7.99
CA ASP A 262 -7.49 1.81 -8.44
C ASP A 262 -7.50 2.55 -9.79
N LEU A 263 -7.95 1.91 -10.87
CA LEU A 263 -7.96 2.53 -12.20
C LEU A 263 -8.87 3.76 -12.25
N TYR A 264 -10.03 3.68 -11.59
CA TYR A 264 -10.93 4.83 -11.51
C TYR A 264 -10.26 5.97 -10.75
N ILE A 265 -9.71 5.71 -9.58
CA ILE A 265 -9.03 6.74 -8.78
C ILE A 265 -7.85 7.35 -9.56
N GLN A 266 -7.06 6.54 -10.26
CA GLN A 266 -5.97 7.05 -11.12
C GLN A 266 -6.47 7.97 -12.22
N SER A 267 -7.64 7.69 -12.79
CA SER A 267 -8.22 8.50 -13.88
C SER A 267 -8.75 9.85 -13.41
N ILE A 268 -9.18 9.96 -12.15
CA ILE A 268 -9.80 11.17 -11.59
C ILE A 268 -8.86 11.97 -10.69
N THR A 269 -7.70 11.38 -10.34
CA THR A 269 -6.77 11.99 -9.40
C THR A 269 -6.07 13.21 -9.97
N SER A 270 -5.87 14.20 -9.12
CA SER A 270 -4.98 15.33 -9.40
C SER A 270 -4.30 15.79 -8.11
N PRO A 271 -3.12 16.42 -8.19
CA PRO A 271 -2.54 17.10 -7.03
C PRO A 271 -3.57 18.05 -6.41
N ARG A 272 -3.67 18.12 -5.08
CA ARG A 272 -4.63 18.90 -4.30
C ARG A 272 -6.04 18.29 -4.13
N ARG A 273 -6.41 17.23 -4.86
CA ARG A 273 -7.72 16.58 -4.66
C ARG A 273 -7.67 15.39 -3.73
N SER A 274 -6.50 14.95 -3.35
CA SER A 274 -6.32 13.68 -2.72
C SER A 274 -5.69 13.82 -1.34
N ALA A 275 -6.21 13.08 -0.37
CA ALA A 275 -5.69 13.01 0.98
C ALA A 275 -5.47 11.56 1.40
N VAL A 276 -4.38 11.31 2.12
CA VAL A 276 -4.09 10.00 2.70
C VAL A 276 -4.27 10.10 4.20
N MET A 277 -4.94 9.11 4.80
CA MET A 277 -5.08 8.97 6.25
C MET A 277 -4.18 7.84 6.75
N LEU A 278 -3.19 8.18 7.55
CA LEU A 278 -2.24 7.24 8.16
C LEU A 278 -2.32 7.34 9.68
N SER A 279 -3.21 6.57 10.24
CA SER A 279 -3.35 6.42 11.70
C SER A 279 -3.65 4.96 12.03
N PRO A 280 -3.09 4.40 13.10
CA PRO A 280 -3.50 3.07 13.58
C PRO A 280 -5.00 2.96 13.87
N LYS A 281 -5.67 4.08 14.20
CA LYS A 281 -7.12 4.12 14.46
C LYS A 281 -7.97 4.12 13.20
N SER A 282 -7.41 4.52 12.05
CA SER A 282 -8.11 4.49 10.75
C SER A 282 -7.78 3.28 9.91
N LEU A 283 -7.03 2.33 10.44
CA LEU A 283 -6.72 1.08 9.75
C LEU A 283 -7.97 0.24 9.53
N VAL A 284 -7.95 -0.50 8.44
CA VAL A 284 -8.89 -1.58 8.16
C VAL A 284 -8.10 -2.88 8.09
N TYR A 285 -8.55 -3.89 8.80
CA TYR A 285 -7.96 -5.22 8.75
C TYR A 285 -8.71 -6.09 7.74
N GLU A 286 -7.97 -6.81 6.92
CA GLU A 286 -8.51 -7.82 6.01
C GLU A 286 -7.93 -9.18 6.34
N ASP A 287 -8.80 -10.18 6.49
CA ASP A 287 -8.35 -11.55 6.70
C ASP A 287 -7.68 -12.10 5.45
N ARG A 288 -6.57 -12.79 5.67
CA ARG A 288 -5.76 -13.41 4.62
C ARG A 288 -5.61 -14.90 4.87
N PRO A 289 -5.64 -15.72 3.82
CA PRO A 289 -5.32 -17.14 3.93
C PRO A 289 -3.92 -17.33 4.52
N SER A 290 -3.78 -18.32 5.41
CA SER A 290 -2.50 -18.66 6.05
C SER A 290 -1.65 -19.61 5.19
N THR A 291 -2.16 -20.11 4.07
CA THR A 291 -1.41 -20.93 3.12
C THR A 291 -0.82 -20.06 1.99
N TRP A 292 0.39 -20.41 1.56
CA TRP A 292 1.12 -19.65 0.56
C TRP A 292 0.39 -19.60 -0.80
N GLY A 293 -0.22 -20.71 -1.22
CA GLY A 293 -0.93 -20.80 -2.50
C GLY A 293 -2.15 -19.89 -2.56
N GLU A 294 -3.04 -20.03 -1.59
CA GLU A 294 -4.26 -19.22 -1.48
C GLU A 294 -3.95 -17.73 -1.32
N TRP A 295 -2.95 -17.40 -0.49
CA TRP A 295 -2.52 -16.01 -0.34
C TRP A 295 -2.02 -15.42 -1.66
N LEU A 296 -1.21 -16.17 -2.42
CA LEU A 296 -0.76 -15.71 -3.74
C LEU A 296 -1.92 -15.47 -4.70
N ASP A 297 -2.96 -16.28 -4.65
CA ASP A 297 -4.14 -16.10 -5.51
C ASP A 297 -4.91 -14.82 -5.14
N VAL A 298 -5.06 -14.53 -3.84
CA VAL A 298 -5.65 -13.28 -3.36
C VAL A 298 -4.81 -12.06 -3.80
N VAL A 299 -3.49 -12.12 -3.61
CA VAL A 299 -2.60 -11.02 -4.01
C VAL A 299 -2.63 -10.78 -5.52
N ARG A 300 -2.65 -11.85 -6.31
CA ARG A 300 -2.76 -11.76 -7.79
C ARG A 300 -4.08 -11.16 -8.22
N TYR A 301 -5.17 -11.60 -7.60
CA TYR A 301 -6.48 -11.02 -7.88
C TYR A 301 -6.51 -9.51 -7.56
N ASN A 302 -6.00 -9.12 -6.40
CA ASN A 302 -5.95 -7.72 -6.00
C ASN A 302 -5.05 -6.85 -6.90
N ARG A 303 -3.98 -7.44 -7.48
CA ARG A 303 -3.05 -6.75 -8.40
C ARG A 303 -3.35 -7.00 -9.88
N SER A 304 -4.48 -7.61 -10.22
CA SER A 304 -4.81 -7.99 -11.60
C SER A 304 -4.91 -6.80 -12.56
N THR A 305 -5.23 -5.62 -12.07
CA THR A 305 -5.28 -4.35 -12.82
C THR A 305 -3.93 -3.68 -13.04
N SER A 306 -2.89 -4.10 -12.30
CA SER A 306 -1.59 -3.43 -12.32
C SER A 306 -0.89 -3.35 -13.70
N PRO A 307 -1.14 -4.26 -14.68
CA PRO A 307 -0.63 -4.07 -16.04
C PRO A 307 -1.16 -2.83 -16.76
N SER A 308 -2.32 -2.33 -16.33
CA SER A 308 -2.96 -1.13 -16.87
C SER A 308 -2.49 0.18 -16.18
N TYR A 309 -1.60 0.07 -15.20
CA TYR A 309 -1.10 1.25 -14.48
C TYR A 309 -0.12 2.07 -15.33
N PRO A 310 -0.05 3.39 -15.11
CA PRO A 310 0.99 4.20 -15.72
C PRO A 310 2.40 3.64 -15.48
N SER A 311 3.25 3.66 -16.51
CA SER A 311 4.58 3.01 -16.49
C SER A 311 5.46 3.46 -15.33
N PHE A 312 5.35 4.72 -14.87
CA PHE A 312 6.15 5.23 -13.76
C PHE A 312 5.85 4.53 -12.42
N ILE A 313 4.60 4.06 -12.21
CA ILE A 313 4.21 3.32 -11.00
C ILE A 313 4.94 1.97 -10.96
N GLY A 314 4.82 1.20 -12.04
CA GLY A 314 5.50 -0.09 -12.16
C GLY A 314 7.02 0.04 -12.16
N THR A 315 7.57 1.11 -12.75
CA THR A 315 9.01 1.40 -12.73
C THR A 315 9.49 1.69 -11.31
N PHE A 316 8.77 2.53 -10.55
CA PHE A 316 9.14 2.84 -9.17
C PHE A 316 9.24 1.56 -8.32
N GLN A 317 8.24 0.67 -8.41
CA GLN A 317 8.21 -0.58 -7.64
C GLN A 317 9.32 -1.54 -8.09
N ARG A 318 9.50 -1.72 -9.42
CA ARG A 318 10.55 -2.61 -9.97
C ARG A 318 11.96 -2.13 -9.66
N CYS A 319 12.21 -0.83 -9.68
CA CYS A 319 13.51 -0.26 -9.33
C CYS A 319 13.83 -0.48 -7.84
N GLU A 320 12.84 -0.37 -6.94
CA GLU A 320 13.04 -0.68 -5.53
C GLU A 320 13.42 -2.16 -5.34
N ALA A 321 12.57 -3.08 -5.79
CA ALA A 321 12.79 -4.52 -5.62
C ALA A 321 14.07 -4.98 -6.36
N GLY A 322 14.29 -4.51 -7.59
CA GLY A 322 15.48 -4.84 -8.37
C GLY A 322 16.78 -4.34 -7.76
N SER A 323 16.81 -3.09 -7.28
CA SER A 323 18.00 -2.55 -6.61
C SER A 323 18.32 -3.26 -5.31
N ARG A 324 17.30 -3.71 -4.57
CA ARG A 324 17.45 -4.50 -3.34
C ARG A 324 18.03 -5.89 -3.64
N MET A 325 17.51 -6.58 -4.64
CA MET A 325 18.03 -7.88 -5.07
C MET A 325 19.48 -7.77 -5.56
N LEU A 326 19.75 -6.82 -6.47
CA LEU A 326 21.08 -6.63 -7.03
C LEU A 326 22.10 -6.22 -5.96
N PHE A 327 21.70 -5.44 -4.95
CA PHE A 327 22.58 -5.08 -3.85
C PHE A 327 23.12 -6.32 -3.14
N PHE A 328 22.28 -7.30 -2.82
CA PHE A 328 22.72 -8.53 -2.18
C PHE A 328 23.62 -9.39 -3.09
N VAL A 329 23.27 -9.47 -4.40
CA VAL A 329 24.08 -10.23 -5.37
C VAL A 329 25.48 -9.60 -5.53
N VAL A 330 25.55 -8.28 -5.68
CA VAL A 330 26.82 -7.55 -5.83
C VAL A 330 27.62 -7.60 -4.52
N ALA A 331 26.98 -7.43 -3.35
CA ALA A 331 27.64 -7.55 -2.07
C ALA A 331 28.26 -8.93 -1.90
N LEU A 332 27.54 -10.00 -2.27
CA LEU A 332 28.07 -11.37 -2.24
C LEU A 332 29.26 -11.54 -3.20
N ALA A 333 29.16 -11.02 -4.42
CA ALA A 333 30.25 -11.06 -5.39
C ALA A 333 31.51 -10.34 -4.86
N VAL A 334 31.37 -9.18 -4.23
CA VAL A 334 32.46 -8.45 -3.56
C VAL A 334 33.09 -9.31 -2.45
N MET A 335 32.25 -9.94 -1.62
CA MET A 335 32.73 -10.79 -0.51
C MET A 335 33.49 -12.03 -0.97
N VAL A 336 33.21 -12.53 -2.16
CA VAL A 336 33.91 -13.71 -2.73
C VAL A 336 35.19 -13.30 -3.46
N ILE A 337 35.12 -12.29 -4.32
CA ILE A 337 36.15 -12.05 -5.36
C ILE A 337 37.24 -11.05 -4.90
N LEU A 338 36.87 -10.02 -4.09
CA LEU A 338 37.76 -8.88 -3.86
C LEU A 338 38.69 -9.07 -2.64
N PRO A 339 39.76 -8.27 -2.51
CA PRO A 339 40.67 -8.31 -1.36
C PRO A 339 40.00 -7.85 -0.06
N LEU A 340 40.65 -8.13 1.07
CA LEU A 340 40.09 -7.96 2.41
C LEU A 340 39.64 -6.53 2.70
N GLU A 341 40.39 -5.53 2.25
CA GLU A 341 40.08 -4.10 2.47
C GLU A 341 38.75 -3.72 1.85
N LEU A 342 38.48 -4.18 0.61
CA LEU A 342 37.23 -3.91 -0.09
C LEU A 342 36.07 -4.75 0.50
N LYS A 343 36.31 -5.94 1.01
CA LYS A 343 35.31 -6.72 1.75
C LYS A 343 34.85 -6.00 3.02
N ILE A 344 35.81 -5.44 3.80
CA ILE A 344 35.49 -4.65 4.99
C ILE A 344 34.68 -3.42 4.63
N ALA A 345 35.05 -2.70 3.57
CA ALA A 345 34.30 -1.54 3.09
C ALA A 345 32.86 -1.92 2.65
N ALA A 346 32.72 -3.01 1.90
CA ALA A 346 31.41 -3.51 1.48
C ALA A 346 30.53 -3.95 2.66
N LEU A 347 31.13 -4.61 3.65
CA LEU A 347 30.41 -4.96 4.89
C LEU A 347 29.94 -3.72 5.64
N ALA A 348 30.77 -2.69 5.75
CA ALA A 348 30.39 -1.42 6.38
C ALA A 348 29.20 -0.76 5.62
N ILE A 349 29.25 -0.73 4.28
CA ILE A 349 28.15 -0.21 3.45
C ILE A 349 26.87 -1.03 3.69
N ALA A 350 26.97 -2.37 3.74
CA ALA A 350 25.84 -3.24 3.98
C ALA A 350 25.21 -3.01 5.38
N LEU A 351 26.04 -2.85 6.41
CA LEU A 351 25.57 -2.55 7.77
C LEU A 351 24.88 -1.19 7.85
N ILE A 352 25.48 -0.15 7.25
CA ILE A 352 24.87 1.20 7.20
C ILE A 352 23.52 1.14 6.46
N ARG A 353 23.46 0.45 5.29
CA ARG A 353 22.20 0.22 4.56
C ARG A 353 21.17 -0.45 5.45
N TYR A 354 21.56 -1.56 6.10
CA TYR A 354 20.63 -2.31 6.94
C TYR A 354 20.07 -1.45 8.08
N MET A 355 20.89 -0.64 8.74
CA MET A 355 20.43 0.28 9.77
C MET A 355 19.44 1.33 9.24
N ILE A 356 19.69 1.89 8.05
CA ILE A 356 18.78 2.85 7.40
C ILE A 356 17.44 2.17 7.09
N VAL A 357 17.48 0.98 6.49
CA VAL A 357 16.30 0.20 6.13
C VAL A 357 15.48 -0.14 7.37
N LEU A 358 16.13 -0.59 8.44
CA LEU A 358 15.48 -0.96 9.69
C LEU A 358 14.80 0.23 10.38
N LEU A 359 15.50 1.37 10.51
CA LEU A 359 14.94 2.59 11.10
C LEU A 359 13.78 3.15 10.28
N SER A 360 13.89 3.14 8.95
CA SER A 360 12.82 3.57 8.05
C SER A 360 11.60 2.65 8.14
N THR A 361 11.83 1.35 8.17
CA THR A 361 10.76 0.34 8.30
C THR A 361 10.03 0.48 9.62
N ARG A 362 10.75 0.65 10.74
CA ARG A 362 10.15 0.90 12.06
C ARG A 362 9.20 2.10 12.04
N LYS A 363 9.69 3.25 11.52
CA LYS A 363 8.89 4.48 11.44
C LYS A 363 7.65 4.34 10.56
N SER A 364 7.74 3.55 9.49
CA SER A 364 6.58 3.24 8.64
C SER A 364 5.62 2.30 9.36
N ALA A 365 6.13 1.24 9.99
CA ALA A 365 5.35 0.23 10.69
C ALA A 365 4.40 0.82 11.74
N ASP A 366 4.89 1.80 12.50
CA ASP A 366 4.08 2.52 13.49
C ASP A 366 2.83 3.18 12.87
N LYS A 367 2.90 3.59 11.59
CA LYS A 367 1.78 4.22 10.86
C LYS A 367 0.77 3.20 10.32
N PHE A 368 1.23 1.99 10.02
CA PHE A 368 0.41 0.90 9.53
C PHE A 368 -0.06 -0.06 10.63
N GLY A 369 0.17 0.29 11.92
CA GLY A 369 -0.24 -0.54 13.05
C GLY A 369 0.53 -1.86 13.20
N GLU A 370 1.63 -2.01 12.47
CA GLU A 370 2.45 -3.21 12.50
C GLU A 370 3.39 -3.20 13.71
N LYS A 371 3.30 -4.23 14.54
CA LYS A 371 4.13 -4.39 15.75
C LYS A 371 5.15 -5.53 15.55
N ASN A 372 6.28 -5.43 16.26
CA ASN A 372 7.29 -6.51 16.31
C ASN A 372 7.96 -6.90 14.98
N ILE A 373 8.00 -5.98 14.00
CA ILE A 373 8.59 -6.24 12.68
C ILE A 373 10.11 -6.46 12.74
N LEU A 374 10.82 -5.78 13.66
CA LEU A 374 12.25 -5.56 13.55
C LEU A 374 13.09 -6.82 13.68
N LEU A 375 12.72 -7.75 14.57
CA LEU A 375 13.55 -8.89 14.91
C LEU A 375 13.78 -9.86 13.74
N ARG A 376 12.77 -10.01 12.87
CA ARG A 376 12.81 -10.93 11.72
C ARG A 376 12.92 -10.20 10.37
N TYR A 377 13.02 -8.88 10.36
CA TYR A 377 12.99 -8.10 9.12
C TYR A 377 14.14 -8.41 8.16
N TRP A 378 15.30 -8.80 8.67
CA TRP A 378 16.44 -9.22 7.86
C TRP A 378 16.11 -10.40 6.93
N ILE A 379 15.24 -11.32 7.37
CA ILE A 379 14.79 -12.45 6.55
C ILE A 379 13.96 -11.90 5.36
N TYR A 380 13.03 -10.98 5.62
CA TYR A 380 12.22 -10.37 4.57
C TYR A 380 13.04 -9.44 3.66
N ASP A 381 14.01 -8.72 4.18
CA ASP A 381 14.86 -7.83 3.37
C ASP A 381 15.56 -8.62 2.25
N PHE A 382 15.94 -9.86 2.52
CA PHE A 382 16.51 -10.78 1.53
C PHE A 382 15.43 -11.50 0.70
N ALA A 383 14.40 -12.05 1.32
CA ALA A 383 13.38 -12.87 0.66
C ALA A 383 12.37 -12.02 -0.16
N GLY A 384 12.14 -10.76 0.25
CA GLY A 384 11.12 -9.89 -0.34
C GLY A 384 11.23 -9.73 -1.86
N PRO A 385 12.40 -9.41 -2.45
CA PRO A 385 12.55 -9.30 -3.90
C PRO A 385 12.22 -10.61 -4.64
N ILE A 386 12.49 -11.76 -4.04
CA ILE A 386 12.16 -13.07 -4.62
C ILE A 386 10.65 -13.27 -4.60
N ILE A 387 9.98 -12.88 -3.50
CA ILE A 387 8.52 -12.94 -3.37
C ILE A 387 7.87 -12.03 -4.42
N ASP A 388 8.33 -10.79 -4.55
CA ASP A 388 7.82 -9.83 -5.54
C ASP A 388 8.01 -10.35 -6.98
N PHE A 389 9.13 -11.01 -7.26
CA PHE A 389 9.39 -11.65 -8.55
C PHE A 389 8.42 -12.81 -8.83
N ILE A 390 8.18 -13.68 -7.85
CA ILE A 390 7.22 -14.80 -7.96
C ILE A 390 5.79 -14.27 -8.22
N ILE A 391 5.39 -13.20 -7.52
CA ILE A 391 4.10 -12.55 -7.75
C ILE A 391 4.04 -12.00 -9.19
N GLY A 392 5.09 -11.33 -9.65
CA GLY A 392 5.17 -10.71 -10.96
C GLY A 392 5.09 -11.69 -12.16
N ILE A 393 5.79 -12.83 -12.09
CA ILE A 393 5.78 -13.84 -13.16
C ILE A 393 4.38 -14.38 -13.42
N LYS A 394 3.66 -14.72 -12.36
CA LYS A 394 2.31 -15.32 -12.50
C LYS A 394 1.23 -14.29 -12.84
N GLN A 395 1.48 -13.01 -12.63
CA GLN A 395 0.58 -11.93 -12.98
C GLN A 395 0.53 -11.67 -14.49
N SER A 396 1.66 -11.82 -15.18
CA SER A 396 1.76 -11.69 -16.64
C SER A 396 0.90 -12.69 -17.40
N ASN A 397 0.61 -13.86 -16.81
CA ASN A 397 -0.15 -14.93 -17.45
C ASN A 397 -1.68 -14.83 -17.25
N ASN A 398 -2.15 -13.99 -16.32
CA ASN A 398 -3.56 -13.93 -15.90
C ASN A 398 -4.10 -12.48 -15.89
N SER A 399 -3.66 -11.63 -16.82
CA SER A 399 -4.29 -10.30 -16.96
C SER A 399 -5.79 -10.46 -17.26
N PRO A 400 -6.68 -9.71 -16.59
CA PRO A 400 -8.10 -9.72 -16.91
C PRO A 400 -8.26 -9.35 -18.38
N LYS A 401 -8.98 -10.17 -19.14
CA LYS A 401 -9.29 -9.84 -20.54
C LYS A 401 -10.16 -8.57 -20.51
N ALA A 402 -9.69 -7.50 -21.12
CA ALA A 402 -10.56 -6.38 -21.44
C ALA A 402 -11.67 -6.93 -22.35
N TRP A 403 -12.92 -6.69 -22.00
CA TRP A 403 -14.03 -6.96 -22.92
C TRP A 403 -13.95 -5.92 -24.04
N ILE A 404 -13.72 -6.40 -25.26
CA ILE A 404 -13.75 -5.61 -26.49
C ILE A 404 -15.20 -5.29 -26.83
#